data_b31e8bf8f449fd34d19d777e30a30a1a
#
_entry.id   b31e8bf8f449fd34d19d777e30a30a1a
#
_cell.length_a   1.000
_cell.length_b   1.000
_cell.length_c   1.000
_cell.angle_alpha   90.00
_cell.angle_beta   90.00
_cell.angle_gamma   90.00
#
_symmetry.space_group_name_H-M   'P 1'
#
loop_
_entity.id
_entity.type
_entity.pdbx_description
1 polymer ?
#
loop_
_entity_poly.entity_id
_entity_poly.type
_entity_poly.pdbx_seq_one_letter_code
_entity_poly.pdbx_strand_id
1 'polypeptide(L)'
;TPSFALASQKELYDHYTAVAKAVNLPIILYNIPARTGNKLLPETVQALCRDVDVIVGAKDSSGDIENLKAYIRLTRELDKDVAILAGNDGAILTCLKEGGAGGIAGRANIWPATVAKIYDCFKAGDLEGAQAAQDAIAILQQTFKYGNPNTIIKTAVALQGHNVGKCRAPFNYVPEEGLEAIKKVLAENAAKGLN
;
A
#
# COMPACT_ATOMS: atom_id res chain seq x y z
N THR A 1 -2.47 10.25 -8.28
CA THR A 1 -2.92 11.64 -8.54
C THR A 1 -1.76 12.50 -8.99
N PRO A 2 -1.99 13.56 -9.79
CA PRO A 2 -1.00 14.61 -10.04
C PRO A 2 -0.44 15.16 -8.73
N SER A 3 0.80 15.66 -8.76
CA SER A 3 1.47 16.23 -7.60
C SER A 3 1.77 17.71 -7.80
N PHE A 4 2.04 18.42 -6.72
CA PHE A 4 2.40 19.83 -6.64
C PHE A 4 1.19 20.77 -6.74
N ALA A 5 0.51 20.90 -7.90
CA ALA A 5 -0.69 21.70 -8.02
C ALA A 5 -1.90 20.98 -7.43
N LEU A 6 -2.74 21.69 -6.69
CA LEU A 6 -3.99 21.16 -6.16
C LEU A 6 -5.06 21.15 -7.24
N ALA A 7 -5.71 20.01 -7.41
CA ALA A 7 -6.78 19.80 -8.37
C ALA A 7 -8.12 19.57 -7.65
N SER A 8 -9.18 20.09 -8.22
CA SER A 8 -10.55 19.74 -7.84
C SER A 8 -10.88 18.30 -8.21
N GLN A 9 -11.94 17.72 -7.62
CA GLN A 9 -12.38 16.37 -7.97
C GLN A 9 -12.77 16.23 -9.44
N LYS A 10 -13.33 17.29 -10.02
CA LYS A 10 -13.64 17.33 -11.46
C LYS A 10 -12.37 17.24 -12.31
N GLU A 11 -11.33 18.00 -11.98
CA GLU A 11 -10.06 17.96 -12.68
C GLU A 11 -9.35 16.61 -12.53
N LEU A 12 -9.44 15.96 -11.36
CA LEU A 12 -8.94 14.61 -11.16
C LEU A 12 -9.70 13.60 -12.01
N TYR A 13 -11.02 13.72 -12.09
CA TYR A 13 -11.83 12.87 -12.96
C TYR A 13 -11.47 13.05 -14.45
N ASP A 14 -11.34 14.28 -14.91
CA ASP A 14 -10.96 14.59 -16.30
C ASP A 14 -9.54 14.08 -16.61
N HIS A 15 -8.60 14.24 -15.67
CA HIS A 15 -7.23 13.75 -15.79
C HIS A 15 -7.20 12.23 -16.01
N TYR A 16 -7.86 11.45 -15.17
CA TYR A 16 -7.85 9.99 -15.30
C TYR A 16 -8.60 9.50 -16.51
N THR A 17 -9.67 10.20 -16.90
CA THR A 17 -10.37 9.92 -18.15
C THR A 17 -9.47 10.18 -19.38
N ALA A 18 -8.66 11.24 -19.36
CA ALA A 18 -7.69 11.51 -20.41
C ALA A 18 -6.58 10.46 -20.46
N VAL A 19 -6.05 10.06 -19.30
CA VAL A 19 -5.05 8.97 -19.21
C VAL A 19 -5.62 7.66 -19.77
N ALA A 20 -6.85 7.31 -19.38
CA ALA A 20 -7.51 6.08 -19.85
C ALA A 20 -7.73 6.06 -21.38
N LYS A 21 -8.01 7.21 -21.99
CA LYS A 21 -8.13 7.33 -23.44
C LYS A 21 -6.79 7.21 -24.19
N ALA A 22 -5.69 7.50 -23.52
CA ALA A 22 -4.35 7.49 -24.12
C ALA A 22 -3.68 6.11 -24.08
N VAL A 23 -4.20 5.16 -23.30
CA VAL A 23 -3.58 3.82 -23.11
C VAL A 23 -4.64 2.73 -23.24
N ASN A 24 -4.23 1.56 -23.75
CA ASN A 24 -5.08 0.37 -23.82
C ASN A 24 -4.64 -0.65 -22.77
N LEU A 25 -4.66 -0.26 -21.50
CA LEU A 25 -4.24 -1.07 -20.37
C LEU A 25 -5.24 -0.91 -19.22
N PRO A 26 -5.44 -1.95 -18.39
CA PRO A 26 -6.15 -1.78 -17.13
C PRO A 26 -5.44 -0.78 -16.22
N ILE A 27 -6.22 0.08 -15.58
CA ILE A 27 -5.72 1.14 -14.71
C ILE A 27 -6.21 0.92 -13.28
N ILE A 28 -5.28 0.96 -12.33
CA ILE A 28 -5.57 1.07 -10.90
C ILE A 28 -5.22 2.49 -10.46
N LEU A 29 -6.20 3.22 -9.97
CA LEU A 29 -6.03 4.56 -9.43
C LEU A 29 -5.14 4.52 -8.19
N TYR A 30 -4.30 5.54 -7.98
CA TYR A 30 -3.45 5.59 -6.79
C TYR A 30 -3.68 6.88 -6.00
N ASN A 31 -4.24 6.74 -4.80
CA ASN A 31 -4.45 7.80 -3.84
C ASN A 31 -3.36 7.80 -2.77
N ILE A 32 -2.54 8.86 -2.73
CA ILE A 32 -1.50 9.09 -1.72
C ILE A 32 -1.36 10.59 -1.41
N PRO A 33 -2.37 11.21 -0.77
CA PRO A 33 -2.45 12.66 -0.61
C PRO A 33 -1.27 13.25 0.17
N ALA A 34 -0.71 12.53 1.12
CA ALA A 34 0.48 12.97 1.86
C ALA A 34 1.74 13.19 0.98
N ARG A 35 1.76 12.68 -0.24
CA ARG A 35 2.88 12.83 -1.19
C ARG A 35 2.53 13.73 -2.37
N THR A 36 1.27 13.77 -2.76
CA THR A 36 0.83 14.48 -3.96
C THR A 36 0.12 15.80 -3.66
N GLY A 37 -0.44 15.96 -2.46
CA GLY A 37 -1.32 17.06 -2.09
C GLY A 37 -2.78 16.84 -2.54
N ASN A 38 -3.03 15.89 -3.45
CA ASN A 38 -4.34 15.63 -4.03
C ASN A 38 -4.96 14.34 -3.49
N LYS A 39 -6.12 14.45 -2.83
CA LYS A 39 -6.92 13.32 -2.36
C LYS A 39 -7.99 12.98 -3.40
N LEU A 40 -8.10 11.71 -3.77
CA LEU A 40 -9.27 11.18 -4.47
C LEU A 40 -10.38 10.90 -3.46
N LEU A 41 -11.53 11.53 -3.64
CA LEU A 41 -12.70 11.23 -2.81
C LEU A 41 -13.36 9.92 -3.26
N PRO A 42 -14.05 9.21 -2.35
CA PRO A 42 -14.69 7.94 -2.68
C PRO A 42 -15.67 8.02 -3.84
N GLU A 43 -16.43 9.10 -3.93
CA GLU A 43 -17.40 9.33 -5.00
C GLU A 43 -16.70 9.52 -6.36
N THR A 44 -15.52 10.15 -6.37
CA THR A 44 -14.72 10.32 -7.59
C THR A 44 -14.16 8.97 -8.07
N VAL A 45 -13.71 8.12 -7.15
CA VAL A 45 -13.25 6.76 -7.47
C VAL A 45 -14.41 5.93 -8.00
N GLN A 46 -15.58 5.96 -7.34
CA GLN A 46 -16.79 5.28 -7.81
C GLN A 46 -17.17 5.71 -9.22
N ALA A 47 -17.24 7.04 -9.48
CA ALA A 47 -17.60 7.57 -10.78
C ALA A 47 -16.60 7.13 -11.88
N LEU A 48 -15.30 7.20 -11.61
CA LEU A 48 -14.27 6.76 -12.55
C LEU A 48 -14.36 5.26 -12.84
N CYS A 49 -14.56 4.43 -11.82
CA CYS A 49 -14.73 2.98 -12.01
C CYS A 49 -16.01 2.64 -12.78
N ARG A 50 -17.09 3.39 -12.60
CA ARG A 50 -18.36 3.21 -13.31
C ARG A 50 -18.27 3.63 -14.78
N ASP A 51 -17.70 4.81 -15.04
CA ASP A 51 -17.80 5.49 -16.34
C ASP A 51 -16.64 5.16 -17.29
N VAL A 52 -15.55 4.58 -16.78
CA VAL A 52 -14.33 4.30 -17.56
C VAL A 52 -13.96 2.83 -17.43
N ASP A 53 -14.22 2.05 -18.48
CA ASP A 53 -14.11 0.59 -18.47
C ASP A 53 -12.73 0.06 -18.07
N VAL A 54 -11.66 0.72 -18.51
CA VAL A 54 -10.29 0.28 -18.22
C VAL A 54 -9.82 0.62 -16.79
N ILE A 55 -10.59 1.41 -16.02
CA ILE A 55 -10.30 1.64 -14.60
C ILE A 55 -10.92 0.49 -13.81
N VAL A 56 -10.07 -0.41 -13.31
CA VAL A 56 -10.44 -1.68 -12.69
C VAL A 56 -10.17 -1.71 -11.19
N GLY A 57 -9.72 -0.63 -10.60
CA GLY A 57 -9.46 -0.59 -9.16
C GLY A 57 -8.85 0.70 -8.66
N ALA A 58 -8.61 0.70 -7.35
CA ALA A 58 -7.88 1.78 -6.68
C ALA A 58 -7.00 1.24 -5.54
N LYS A 59 -5.82 1.84 -5.37
CA LYS A 59 -4.95 1.66 -4.21
C LYS A 59 -5.03 2.90 -3.32
N ASP A 60 -5.35 2.70 -2.05
CA ASP A 60 -5.41 3.78 -1.06
C ASP A 60 -4.25 3.75 -0.07
N SER A 61 -3.39 4.76 -0.14
CA SER A 61 -2.29 5.03 0.79
C SER A 61 -2.53 6.30 1.61
N SER A 62 -3.77 6.74 1.77
CA SER A 62 -4.11 7.94 2.55
C SER A 62 -3.80 7.78 4.04
N GLY A 63 -3.79 6.54 4.55
CA GLY A 63 -3.75 6.24 5.98
C GLY A 63 -5.10 6.41 6.69
N ASP A 64 -6.13 6.81 5.97
CA ASP A 64 -7.51 6.99 6.44
C ASP A 64 -8.30 5.70 6.17
N ILE A 65 -8.53 4.91 7.21
CA ILE A 65 -9.24 3.63 7.12
C ILE A 65 -10.69 3.83 6.65
N GLU A 66 -11.34 4.90 7.05
CA GLU A 66 -12.72 5.16 6.63
C GLU A 66 -12.79 5.54 5.14
N ASN A 67 -11.75 6.19 4.60
CA ASN A 67 -11.63 6.41 3.16
C ASN A 67 -11.48 5.10 2.39
N LEU A 68 -10.63 4.18 2.87
CA LEU A 68 -10.47 2.84 2.28
C LEU A 68 -11.79 2.05 2.29
N LYS A 69 -12.50 2.03 3.43
CA LYS A 69 -13.81 1.38 3.56
C LYS A 69 -14.86 2.01 2.64
N ALA A 70 -14.84 3.33 2.51
CA ALA A 70 -15.75 4.03 1.61
C ALA A 70 -15.50 3.67 0.14
N TYR A 71 -14.23 3.53 -0.29
CA TYR A 71 -13.90 3.02 -1.61
C TYR A 71 -14.51 1.63 -1.84
N ILE A 72 -14.30 0.70 -0.91
CA ILE A 72 -14.83 -0.67 -1.00
C ILE A 72 -16.36 -0.65 -1.07
N ARG A 73 -17.01 0.08 -0.18
CA ARG A 73 -18.47 0.14 -0.08
C ARG A 73 -19.10 0.70 -1.37
N LEU A 74 -18.61 1.86 -1.83
CA LEU A 74 -19.20 2.53 -2.99
C LEU A 74 -18.91 1.79 -4.31
N THR A 75 -17.74 1.19 -4.46
CA THR A 75 -17.43 0.43 -5.69
C THR A 75 -18.15 -0.91 -5.75
N ARG A 76 -18.52 -1.50 -4.60
CA ARG A 76 -19.34 -2.71 -4.53
C ARG A 76 -20.76 -2.52 -5.07
N GLU A 77 -21.28 -1.28 -5.11
CA GLU A 77 -22.57 -0.93 -5.68
C GLU A 77 -22.58 -0.97 -7.23
N LEU A 78 -21.41 -1.07 -7.84
CA LEU A 78 -21.27 -1.11 -9.29
C LEU A 78 -21.47 -2.53 -9.81
N ASP A 79 -22.09 -2.65 -10.99
CA ASP A 79 -22.15 -3.91 -11.75
C ASP A 79 -20.82 -4.17 -12.48
N LYS A 80 -19.74 -4.19 -11.69
CA LYS A 80 -18.36 -4.34 -12.16
C LYS A 80 -17.47 -4.84 -11.04
N ASP A 81 -16.57 -5.77 -11.34
CA ASP A 81 -15.54 -6.18 -10.39
C ASP A 81 -14.45 -5.11 -10.28
N VAL A 82 -14.35 -4.49 -9.10
CA VAL A 82 -13.42 -3.39 -8.82
C VAL A 82 -12.48 -3.79 -7.68
N ALA A 83 -11.17 -3.85 -7.97
CA ALA A 83 -10.16 -4.20 -6.99
C ALA A 83 -9.77 -3.00 -6.12
N ILE A 84 -10.18 -2.98 -4.86
CA ILE A 84 -9.70 -1.99 -3.88
C ILE A 84 -8.57 -2.60 -3.06
N LEU A 85 -7.43 -1.90 -3.02
CA LEU A 85 -6.17 -2.37 -2.43
C LEU A 85 -5.69 -1.41 -1.33
N ALA A 86 -5.32 -1.96 -0.18
CA ALA A 86 -4.63 -1.21 0.85
C ALA A 86 -3.20 -0.86 0.39
N GLY A 87 -2.83 0.40 0.46
CA GLY A 87 -1.47 0.88 0.23
C GLY A 87 -0.68 1.09 1.54
N ASN A 88 -1.37 1.05 2.68
CA ASN A 88 -0.75 0.99 4.00
C ASN A 88 -0.69 -0.47 4.45
N ASP A 89 0.52 -0.97 4.70
CA ASP A 89 0.75 -2.37 5.07
C ASP A 89 -0.02 -2.78 6.34
N GLY A 90 -0.25 -1.86 7.26
CA GLY A 90 -1.05 -2.10 8.47
C GLY A 90 -2.55 -2.29 8.23
N ALA A 91 -3.04 -1.99 7.02
CA ALA A 91 -4.46 -2.05 6.68
C ALA A 91 -4.84 -3.24 5.78
N ILE A 92 -3.90 -4.14 5.46
CA ILE A 92 -4.13 -5.24 4.50
C ILE A 92 -5.25 -6.15 4.99
N LEU A 93 -5.17 -6.64 6.21
CA LEU A 93 -6.20 -7.53 6.76
C LEU A 93 -7.55 -6.82 6.93
N THR A 94 -7.54 -5.53 7.32
CA THR A 94 -8.77 -4.73 7.37
C THR A 94 -9.40 -4.60 5.99
N CYS A 95 -8.60 -4.31 4.95
CA CYS A 95 -9.05 -4.23 3.57
C CYS A 95 -9.76 -5.55 3.13
N LEU A 96 -9.14 -6.68 3.43
CA LEU A 96 -9.70 -8.01 3.12
C LEU A 96 -11.01 -8.27 3.88
N LYS A 97 -11.06 -7.97 5.18
CA LYS A 97 -12.27 -8.15 6.03
C LYS A 97 -13.45 -7.31 5.53
N GLU A 98 -13.19 -6.13 5.02
CA GLU A 98 -14.21 -5.25 4.44
C GLU A 98 -14.62 -5.67 3.00
N GLY A 99 -13.92 -6.65 2.42
CA GLY A 99 -14.18 -7.18 1.09
C GLY A 99 -13.39 -6.49 -0.03
N GLY A 100 -12.30 -5.83 0.30
CA GLY A 100 -11.30 -5.39 -0.66
C GLY A 100 -10.46 -6.55 -1.20
N ALA A 101 -9.64 -6.27 -2.20
CA ALA A 101 -8.88 -7.28 -2.93
C ALA A 101 -7.54 -7.68 -2.28
N GLY A 102 -7.03 -6.88 -1.33
CA GLY A 102 -5.73 -7.14 -0.69
C GLY A 102 -4.91 -5.89 -0.46
N GLY A 103 -3.60 -5.96 -0.68
CA GLY A 103 -2.71 -4.82 -0.49
C GLY A 103 -1.49 -4.81 -1.41
N ILE A 104 -0.91 -3.63 -1.58
CA ILE A 104 0.38 -3.42 -2.26
C ILE A 104 1.35 -2.88 -1.21
N ALA A 105 2.13 -3.78 -0.62
CA ALA A 105 2.86 -3.58 0.61
C ALA A 105 4.35 -3.29 0.39
N GLY A 106 4.85 -2.22 0.99
CA GLY A 106 6.29 -1.92 1.02
C GLY A 106 7.10 -2.98 1.77
N ARG A 107 6.56 -3.51 2.87
CA ARG A 107 7.19 -4.55 3.70
C ARG A 107 7.30 -5.91 3.02
N ALA A 108 6.57 -6.13 1.93
CA ALA A 108 6.72 -7.32 1.10
C ALA A 108 8.11 -7.43 0.44
N ASN A 109 8.86 -6.33 0.34
CA ASN A 109 10.25 -6.38 -0.09
C ASN A 109 11.19 -7.01 0.94
N ILE A 110 10.80 -7.04 2.21
CA ILE A 110 11.60 -7.58 3.34
C ILE A 110 11.09 -8.97 3.72
N TRP A 111 9.76 -9.13 3.84
CA TRP A 111 9.08 -10.34 4.30
C TRP A 111 7.97 -10.76 3.34
N PRO A 112 8.30 -11.17 2.10
CA PRO A 112 7.29 -11.48 1.08
C PRO A 112 6.36 -12.61 1.49
N ALA A 113 6.89 -13.69 2.08
CA ALA A 113 6.09 -14.83 2.50
C ALA A 113 5.14 -14.47 3.66
N THR A 114 5.61 -13.68 4.63
CA THR A 114 4.77 -13.23 5.75
C THR A 114 3.66 -12.31 5.28
N VAL A 115 3.94 -11.40 4.33
CA VAL A 115 2.90 -10.52 3.77
C VAL A 115 1.89 -11.32 2.94
N ALA A 116 2.33 -12.27 2.11
CA ALA A 116 1.43 -13.14 1.35
C ALA A 116 0.53 -13.96 2.27
N LYS A 117 1.08 -14.46 3.40
CA LYS A 117 0.35 -15.26 4.38
C LYS A 117 -0.89 -14.53 4.94
N ILE A 118 -0.89 -13.20 5.02
CA ILE A 118 -2.08 -12.44 5.44
C ILE A 118 -3.26 -12.77 4.53
N TYR A 119 -3.03 -12.74 3.21
CA TYR A 119 -4.06 -13.06 2.22
C TYR A 119 -4.41 -14.54 2.21
N ASP A 120 -3.42 -15.42 2.20
CA ASP A 120 -3.61 -16.87 2.10
C ASP A 120 -4.40 -17.42 3.29
N CYS A 121 -4.04 -17.04 4.51
CA CYS A 121 -4.78 -17.41 5.72
C CYS A 121 -6.18 -16.83 5.71
N PHE A 122 -6.36 -15.56 5.32
CA PHE A 122 -7.70 -14.97 5.22
C PHE A 122 -8.59 -15.73 4.22
N LYS A 123 -8.07 -16.09 3.04
CA LYS A 123 -8.81 -16.85 2.03
C LYS A 123 -9.13 -18.28 2.47
N ALA A 124 -8.28 -18.87 3.30
CA ALA A 124 -8.50 -20.18 3.91
C ALA A 124 -9.48 -20.15 5.12
N GLY A 125 -9.92 -18.97 5.56
CA GLY A 125 -10.76 -18.80 6.75
C GLY A 125 -9.98 -18.81 8.08
N ASP A 126 -8.66 -18.90 8.04
CA ASP A 126 -7.76 -18.81 9.21
C ASP A 126 -7.52 -17.36 9.60
N LEU A 127 -8.46 -16.78 10.33
CA LEU A 127 -8.39 -15.38 10.75
C LEU A 127 -7.30 -15.15 11.82
N GLU A 128 -6.98 -16.14 12.63
CA GLU A 128 -5.91 -16.05 13.63
C GLU A 128 -4.54 -16.02 12.94
N GLY A 129 -4.30 -16.90 11.98
CA GLY A 129 -3.08 -16.91 11.17
C GLY A 129 -2.91 -15.64 10.35
N ALA A 130 -3.99 -15.11 9.77
CA ALA A 130 -3.98 -13.84 9.06
C ALA A 130 -3.61 -12.66 9.98
N GLN A 131 -4.18 -12.63 11.20
CA GLN A 131 -3.88 -11.58 12.19
C GLN A 131 -2.44 -11.68 12.69
N ALA A 132 -1.97 -12.90 12.99
CA ALA A 132 -0.59 -13.12 13.41
C ALA A 132 0.42 -12.66 12.35
N ALA A 133 0.15 -12.93 11.06
CA ALA A 133 0.98 -12.45 9.96
C ALA A 133 0.93 -10.91 9.82
N GLN A 134 -0.25 -10.31 9.98
CA GLN A 134 -0.41 -8.84 9.97
C GLN A 134 0.35 -8.17 11.12
N ASP A 135 0.31 -8.73 12.33
CA ASP A 135 1.02 -8.22 13.49
C ASP A 135 2.53 -8.37 13.35
N ALA A 136 2.98 -9.46 12.75
CA ALA A 136 4.40 -9.73 12.53
C ALA A 136 5.09 -8.66 11.68
N ILE A 137 4.43 -8.15 10.63
CA ILE A 137 5.01 -7.10 9.79
C ILE A 137 4.94 -5.71 10.45
N ALA A 138 4.11 -5.52 11.47
CA ALA A 138 3.93 -4.23 12.13
C ALA A 138 5.21 -3.74 12.83
N ILE A 139 6.07 -4.64 13.29
CA ILE A 139 7.29 -4.34 14.06
C ILE A 139 8.22 -3.37 13.30
N LEU A 140 8.25 -3.37 11.97
CA LEU A 140 9.09 -2.46 11.19
C LEU A 140 8.70 -0.99 11.39
N GLN A 141 7.45 -0.70 11.78
CA GLN A 141 6.96 0.68 11.95
C GLN A 141 7.82 1.51 12.89
N GLN A 142 8.37 0.90 13.95
CA GLN A 142 9.23 1.59 14.91
C GLN A 142 10.55 2.13 14.33
N THR A 143 10.98 1.60 13.18
CA THR A 143 12.22 2.04 12.52
C THR A 143 12.04 3.26 11.61
N PHE A 144 10.81 3.59 11.22
CA PHE A 144 10.54 4.69 10.27
C PHE A 144 10.82 6.09 10.83
N LYS A 145 10.96 6.22 12.15
CA LYS A 145 11.41 7.46 12.79
C LYS A 145 12.87 7.82 12.47
N TYR A 146 13.67 6.86 12.03
CA TYR A 146 15.09 7.04 11.74
C TYR A 146 15.40 7.43 10.29
N GLY A 147 14.41 7.47 9.41
CA GLY A 147 14.63 7.85 8.01
C GLY A 147 13.39 7.69 7.12
N ASN A 148 13.57 8.03 5.86
CA ASN A 148 12.52 7.85 4.88
C ASN A 148 12.15 6.35 4.77
N PRO A 149 10.87 5.98 4.75
CA PRO A 149 10.43 4.58 4.68
C PRO A 149 11.11 3.77 3.56
N ASN A 150 11.29 4.36 2.37
CA ASN A 150 11.97 3.66 1.27
C ASN A 150 13.44 3.37 1.60
N THR A 151 14.12 4.28 2.30
CA THR A 151 15.51 4.11 2.74
C THR A 151 15.61 3.02 3.79
N ILE A 152 14.70 3.01 4.75
CA ILE A 152 14.62 1.96 5.79
C ILE A 152 14.39 0.59 5.13
N ILE A 153 13.42 0.48 4.21
CA ILE A 153 13.13 -0.77 3.51
C ILE A 153 14.34 -1.25 2.70
N LYS A 154 14.96 -0.38 1.91
CA LYS A 154 16.17 -0.76 1.13
C LYS A 154 17.34 -1.19 2.03
N THR A 155 17.51 -0.52 3.16
CA THR A 155 18.53 -0.89 4.15
C THR A 155 18.25 -2.26 4.75
N ALA A 156 16.99 -2.55 5.10
CA ALA A 156 16.59 -3.85 5.61
C ALA A 156 16.82 -4.97 4.59
N VAL A 157 16.44 -4.76 3.34
CA VAL A 157 16.66 -5.70 2.23
C VAL A 157 18.15 -5.96 1.98
N ALA A 158 18.98 -4.89 2.05
CA ALA A 158 20.43 -5.02 1.90
C ALA A 158 21.05 -5.82 3.06
N LEU A 159 20.56 -5.65 4.29
CA LEU A 159 21.00 -6.42 5.46
C LEU A 159 20.63 -7.91 5.38
N GLN A 160 19.62 -8.27 4.57
CA GLN A 160 19.28 -9.66 4.27
C GLN A 160 20.14 -10.25 3.13
N GLY A 161 21.13 -9.52 2.63
CA GLY A 161 22.06 -10.00 1.60
C GLY A 161 21.67 -9.65 0.16
N HIS A 162 20.60 -8.89 -0.07
CA HIS A 162 20.16 -8.49 -1.39
C HIS A 162 20.67 -7.09 -1.76
N ASN A 163 21.53 -6.99 -2.76
CA ASN A 163 22.07 -5.70 -3.20
C ASN A 163 21.06 -4.92 -4.04
N VAL A 164 20.25 -4.09 -3.39
CA VAL A 164 19.25 -3.22 -4.04
C VAL A 164 19.71 -1.77 -4.20
N GLY A 165 20.97 -1.47 -3.86
CA GLY A 165 21.54 -0.14 -3.87
C GLY A 165 20.90 0.80 -2.83
N LYS A 166 21.35 2.06 -2.81
CA LYS A 166 20.81 3.12 -1.95
C LYS A 166 19.68 3.89 -2.65
N CYS A 167 18.84 4.55 -1.88
CA CYS A 167 17.97 5.57 -2.42
C CYS A 167 18.80 6.73 -2.99
N ARG A 168 18.25 7.47 -3.94
CA ARG A 168 18.88 8.71 -4.44
C ARG A 168 18.92 9.78 -3.34
N ALA A 169 19.96 10.58 -3.33
CA ALA A 169 20.03 11.76 -2.46
C ALA A 169 18.83 12.70 -2.72
N PRO A 170 18.31 13.36 -1.69
CA PRO A 170 18.77 13.40 -0.30
C PRO A 170 18.22 12.26 0.59
N PHE A 171 17.47 11.30 0.06
CA PHE A 171 16.74 10.27 0.81
C PHE A 171 17.56 8.99 1.04
N ASN A 172 18.89 9.10 1.22
CA ASN A 172 19.81 7.96 1.26
C ASN A 172 20.54 7.79 2.59
N TYR A 173 20.06 8.44 3.66
CA TYR A 173 20.68 8.43 4.97
C TYR A 173 19.84 7.68 5.99
N VAL A 174 20.50 6.80 6.76
CA VAL A 174 20.01 6.19 8.00
C VAL A 174 21.10 6.35 9.04
N PRO A 175 20.82 6.92 10.22
CA PRO A 175 21.79 7.03 11.30
C PRO A 175 22.16 5.65 11.85
N GLU A 176 23.30 5.55 12.55
CA GLU A 176 23.77 4.27 13.11
C GLU A 176 22.76 3.65 14.07
N GLU A 177 22.14 4.46 14.93
CA GLU A 177 21.04 4.01 15.81
C GLU A 177 19.88 3.39 15.01
N GLY A 178 19.53 3.96 13.86
CA GLY A 178 18.52 3.44 12.96
C GLY A 178 18.93 2.11 12.33
N LEU A 179 20.22 1.99 11.96
CA LEU A 179 20.76 0.75 11.43
C LEU A 179 20.68 -0.40 12.46
N GLU A 180 21.06 -0.12 13.71
CA GLU A 180 20.95 -1.10 14.79
C GLU A 180 19.50 -1.48 15.10
N ALA A 181 18.59 -0.50 15.06
CA ALA A 181 17.17 -0.76 15.22
C ALA A 181 16.61 -1.68 14.11
N ILE A 182 17.04 -1.49 12.86
CA ILE A 182 16.64 -2.35 11.75
C ILE A 182 17.19 -3.76 11.93
N LYS A 183 18.47 -3.91 12.26
CA LYS A 183 19.09 -5.22 12.54
C LYS A 183 18.34 -5.99 13.63
N LYS A 184 17.99 -5.29 14.72
CA LYS A 184 17.21 -5.89 15.83
C LYS A 184 15.86 -6.41 15.35
N VAL A 185 15.11 -5.60 14.60
CA VAL A 185 13.81 -5.99 14.05
C VAL A 185 13.92 -7.21 13.12
N LEU A 186 14.92 -7.24 12.25
CA LEU A 186 15.16 -8.38 11.36
C LEU A 186 15.48 -9.64 12.16
N ALA A 187 16.34 -9.56 13.17
CA ALA A 187 16.70 -10.68 14.02
C ALA A 187 15.50 -11.21 14.83
N GLU A 188 14.66 -10.33 15.38
CA GLU A 188 13.44 -10.70 16.11
C GLU A 188 12.44 -11.46 15.23
N ASN A 189 12.26 -11.04 13.98
CA ASN A 189 11.38 -11.75 13.04
C ASN A 189 12.00 -13.07 12.55
N ALA A 190 13.29 -13.11 12.27
CA ALA A 190 13.98 -14.33 11.88
C ALA A 190 13.90 -15.40 13.00
N ALA A 191 14.04 -15.01 14.27
CA ALA A 191 13.88 -15.90 15.41
C ALA A 191 12.47 -16.51 15.53
N LYS A 192 11.46 -15.85 14.95
CA LYS A 192 10.07 -16.35 14.86
C LYS A 192 9.80 -17.15 13.58
N GLY A 193 10.82 -17.37 12.74
CA GLY A 193 10.67 -18.04 11.44
C GLY A 193 9.90 -17.23 10.40
N LEU A 194 9.87 -15.90 10.53
CA LEU A 194 9.17 -14.99 9.61
C LEU A 194 10.13 -14.47 8.52
N ASN A 195 9.68 -14.54 7.28
CA ASN A 195 10.43 -14.16 6.08
C ASN A 195 9.55 -13.65 4.94
#